data_ce99bf7bf735a410e013c06d13f7e29a
#
_entry.id   ce99bf7bf735a410e013c06d13f7e29a
#
_cell.length_a   1.000
_cell.length_b   1.000
_cell.length_c   1.000
_cell.angle_alpha   90.00
_cell.angle_beta   90.00
_cell.angle_gamma   90.00
#
_symmetry.space_group_name_H-M   'P 1'
#
loop_
_entity.id
_entity.type
_entity.pdbx_description
1 polymer ?
#
loop_
_entity_poly.entity_id
_entity_poly.type
_entity_poly.pdbx_seq_one_letter_code
_entity_poly.pdbx_strand_id
1 'polypeptide(L)'
;MRFNFRGVGASSGEFDNGPGEVEDVLAVVRHARQEYGDLPLTLSGFSFGGYVQARAAQHLHPHPHRMVLVAPAVGRFAMPPVPHDTLVVHGELDEVVPLADVLQWARPLHLPIVVLPGAEHFFHGRLNQIRQIVLHEFSGQPI
;
A
#
# COMPACT_ATOMS: atom_id res chain seq x y z
N MET A 1 -3.06 3.99 -12.54
CA MET A 1 -2.42 5.34 -12.53
C MET A 1 -1.30 5.33 -11.50
N ARG A 2 -0.15 5.96 -11.78
CA ARG A 2 0.94 6.20 -10.83
C ARG A 2 1.19 7.70 -10.74
N PHE A 3 1.56 8.18 -9.56
CA PHE A 3 1.83 9.60 -9.34
C PHE A 3 2.91 9.78 -8.26
N ASN A 4 3.51 10.94 -8.24
CA ASN A 4 4.43 11.36 -7.18
C ASN A 4 3.68 12.23 -6.18
N PHE A 5 3.87 11.96 -4.90
CA PHE A 5 3.36 12.83 -3.84
C PHE A 5 3.95 14.24 -3.94
N ARG A 6 3.33 15.19 -3.22
CA ARG A 6 3.83 16.55 -3.10
C ARG A 6 5.31 16.58 -2.72
N GLY A 7 6.06 17.49 -3.32
CA GLY A 7 7.49 17.61 -3.09
C GLY A 7 8.36 16.50 -3.68
N VAL A 8 7.80 15.54 -4.43
CA VAL A 8 8.54 14.43 -5.04
C VAL A 8 8.59 14.61 -6.56
N GLY A 9 9.78 14.48 -7.15
CA GLY A 9 9.99 14.63 -8.59
C GLY A 9 9.56 16.01 -9.08
N ALA A 10 8.66 16.04 -10.06
CA ALA A 10 8.10 17.28 -10.61
C ALA A 10 6.82 17.77 -9.88
N SER A 11 6.35 17.06 -8.86
CA SER A 11 5.20 17.49 -8.08
C SER A 11 5.57 18.69 -7.21
N SER A 12 4.72 19.71 -7.20
CA SER A 12 4.86 20.89 -6.34
C SER A 12 4.54 20.57 -4.87
N GLY A 13 4.77 21.54 -3.99
CA GLY A 13 4.52 21.43 -2.56
C GLY A 13 5.68 20.80 -1.79
N GLU A 14 5.43 20.44 -0.55
CA GLU A 14 6.42 19.91 0.38
C GLU A 14 5.86 18.69 1.10
N PHE A 15 6.75 17.79 1.52
CA PHE A 15 6.41 16.61 2.32
C PHE A 15 5.72 17.00 3.63
N ASP A 16 4.57 16.39 3.94
CA ASP A 16 3.71 16.74 5.07
C ASP A 16 3.50 15.61 6.09
N ASN A 17 4.36 14.61 6.08
CA ASN A 17 4.30 13.47 7.01
C ASN A 17 2.97 12.68 7.01
N GLY A 18 2.20 12.74 5.95
CA GLY A 18 1.00 11.93 5.76
C GLY A 18 -0.28 12.70 5.44
N PRO A 19 -0.72 13.70 6.21
CA PRO A 19 -2.00 14.37 5.93
C PRO A 19 -2.08 14.96 4.53
N GLY A 20 -1.07 15.69 4.10
CA GLY A 20 -1.02 16.26 2.76
C GLY A 20 -0.95 15.19 1.66
N GLU A 21 -0.16 14.15 1.87
CA GLU A 21 -0.05 13.04 0.91
C GLU A 21 -1.37 12.25 0.80
N VAL A 22 -2.17 12.17 1.87
CA VAL A 22 -3.54 11.63 1.83
C VAL A 22 -4.42 12.47 0.91
N GLU A 23 -4.36 13.80 1.00
CA GLU A 23 -5.09 14.69 0.10
C GLU A 23 -4.65 14.51 -1.36
N ASP A 24 -3.35 14.25 -1.60
CA ASP A 24 -2.84 13.94 -2.95
C ASP A 24 -3.50 12.66 -3.51
N VAL A 25 -3.60 11.59 -2.72
CA VAL A 25 -4.31 10.35 -3.13
C VAL A 25 -5.76 10.65 -3.44
N LEU A 26 -6.47 11.37 -2.57
CA LEU A 26 -7.89 11.70 -2.77
C LEU A 26 -8.10 12.52 -4.04
N ALA A 27 -7.20 13.45 -4.35
CA ALA A 27 -7.24 14.23 -5.58
C ALA A 27 -7.04 13.35 -6.82
N VAL A 28 -6.06 12.43 -6.78
CA VAL A 28 -5.79 11.48 -7.88
C VAL A 28 -6.96 10.53 -8.09
N VAL A 29 -7.58 10.03 -7.02
CA VAL A 29 -8.77 9.17 -7.13
C VAL A 29 -9.95 9.92 -7.73
N ARG A 30 -10.20 11.16 -7.32
CA ARG A 30 -11.24 12.00 -7.94
C ARG A 30 -11.00 12.17 -9.44
N HIS A 31 -9.76 12.50 -9.82
CA HIS A 31 -9.40 12.62 -11.24
C HIS A 31 -9.59 11.32 -12.00
N ALA A 32 -9.14 10.18 -11.44
CA ALA A 32 -9.32 8.88 -12.07
C ALA A 32 -10.80 8.52 -12.29
N ARG A 33 -11.67 8.82 -11.31
CA ARG A 33 -13.13 8.59 -11.46
C ARG A 33 -13.75 9.49 -12.51
N GLN A 34 -13.28 10.73 -12.65
CA GLN A 34 -13.74 11.64 -13.72
C GLN A 34 -13.35 11.14 -15.11
N GLU A 35 -12.11 10.62 -15.25
CA GLU A 35 -11.60 10.13 -16.54
C GLU A 35 -12.15 8.76 -16.94
N TYR A 36 -12.27 7.83 -15.98
CA TYR A 36 -12.55 6.42 -16.26
C TYR A 36 -13.91 5.93 -15.73
N GLY A 37 -14.66 6.80 -15.04
CA GLY A 37 -15.94 6.42 -14.42
C GLY A 37 -15.74 5.60 -13.12
N ASP A 38 -16.82 4.97 -12.66
CA ASP A 38 -16.89 4.21 -11.41
C ASP A 38 -16.38 2.76 -11.58
N LEU A 39 -15.16 2.62 -12.08
CA LEU A 39 -14.50 1.33 -12.14
C LEU A 39 -14.05 0.86 -10.73
N PRO A 40 -13.94 -0.46 -10.52
CA PRO A 40 -13.37 -0.98 -9.27
C PRO A 40 -11.99 -0.38 -8.99
N LEU A 41 -11.85 0.26 -7.83
CA LEU A 41 -10.61 0.94 -7.43
C LEU A 41 -9.71 0.00 -6.63
N THR A 42 -8.47 -0.12 -7.05
CA THR A 42 -7.41 -0.73 -6.24
C THR A 42 -6.42 0.33 -5.80
N LEU A 43 -6.14 0.39 -4.51
CA LEU A 43 -5.05 1.20 -3.95
C LEU A 43 -3.84 0.33 -3.69
N SER A 44 -2.67 0.79 -4.12
CA SER A 44 -1.41 0.10 -3.82
C SER A 44 -0.34 1.08 -3.38
N GLY A 45 0.52 0.65 -2.46
CA GLY A 45 1.60 1.47 -1.95
C GLY A 45 2.74 0.68 -1.36
N PHE A 46 3.94 1.26 -1.48
CA PHE A 46 5.17 0.75 -0.89
C PHE A 46 5.57 1.64 0.30
N SER A 47 5.94 1.01 1.40
CA SER A 47 6.48 1.68 2.59
C SER A 47 5.58 2.83 3.08
N PHE A 48 6.06 4.07 3.11
CA PHE A 48 5.28 5.26 3.42
C PHE A 48 4.03 5.40 2.52
N GLY A 49 4.16 5.08 1.22
CA GLY A 49 3.03 5.06 0.30
C GLY A 49 1.94 4.09 0.73
N GLY A 50 2.30 2.94 1.32
CA GLY A 50 1.33 2.00 1.89
C GLY A 50 0.54 2.58 3.06
N TYR A 51 1.21 3.30 3.97
CA TYR A 51 0.56 4.03 5.05
C TYR A 51 -0.42 5.10 4.51
N VAL A 52 0.03 5.92 3.54
CA VAL A 52 -0.81 6.97 2.95
C VAL A 52 -2.03 6.37 2.26
N GLN A 53 -1.87 5.29 1.50
CA GLN A 53 -2.98 4.60 0.83
C GLN A 53 -4.00 4.04 1.85
N ALA A 54 -3.53 3.44 2.93
CA ALA A 54 -4.40 2.92 3.99
C ALA A 54 -5.18 4.05 4.69
N ARG A 55 -4.55 5.20 4.92
CA ARG A 55 -5.21 6.39 5.45
C ARG A 55 -6.24 6.96 4.49
N ALA A 56 -5.89 7.10 3.21
CA ALA A 56 -6.79 7.62 2.18
C ALA A 56 -8.03 6.73 1.99
N ALA A 57 -7.87 5.40 2.08
CA ALA A 57 -8.97 4.44 1.97
C ALA A 57 -10.11 4.72 2.97
N GLN A 58 -9.78 5.23 4.15
CA GLN A 58 -10.76 5.58 5.20
C GLN A 58 -11.71 6.73 4.78
N HIS A 59 -11.28 7.55 3.84
CA HIS A 59 -12.02 8.73 3.36
C HIS A 59 -12.70 8.51 2.00
N LEU A 60 -12.52 7.34 1.38
CA LEU A 60 -13.09 7.05 0.07
C LEU A 60 -14.46 6.37 0.15
N HIS A 61 -15.39 6.89 -0.61
CA HIS A 61 -16.73 6.32 -0.80
C HIS A 61 -17.07 6.31 -2.29
N PRO A 62 -17.36 5.13 -2.89
CA PRO A 62 -17.25 3.79 -2.31
C PRO A 62 -15.81 3.46 -1.90
N HIS A 63 -15.68 2.54 -0.94
CA HIS A 63 -14.36 2.06 -0.52
C HIS A 63 -13.60 1.39 -1.67
N PRO A 64 -12.25 1.36 -1.61
CA PRO A 64 -11.47 0.58 -2.56
C PRO A 64 -11.93 -0.88 -2.60
N HIS A 65 -12.00 -1.42 -3.81
CA HIS A 65 -12.31 -2.83 -4.02
C HIS A 65 -11.20 -3.75 -3.51
N ARG A 66 -9.95 -3.31 -3.62
CA ARG A 66 -8.76 -4.05 -3.18
C ARG A 66 -7.69 -3.10 -2.67
N MET A 67 -6.84 -3.63 -1.79
CA MET A 67 -5.61 -2.95 -1.37
C MET A 67 -4.41 -3.88 -1.52
N VAL A 68 -3.27 -3.31 -1.94
CA VAL A 68 -1.98 -4.01 -2.00
C VAL A 68 -0.94 -3.16 -1.29
N LEU A 69 -0.41 -3.66 -0.21
CA LEU A 69 0.58 -2.98 0.62
C LEU A 69 1.89 -3.76 0.61
N VAL A 70 2.95 -3.13 0.12
CA VAL A 70 4.29 -3.72 0.08
C VAL A 70 5.15 -3.02 1.12
N ALA A 71 5.68 -3.79 2.08
CA ALA A 71 6.47 -3.29 3.21
C ALA A 71 5.86 -2.03 3.86
N PRO A 72 4.57 -2.04 4.26
CA PRO A 72 3.91 -0.84 4.79
C PRO A 72 4.63 -0.31 6.03
N ALA A 73 4.70 1.01 6.18
CA ALA A 73 5.50 1.69 7.20
C ALA A 73 4.92 1.59 8.63
N VAL A 74 4.61 0.36 9.05
CA VAL A 74 4.13 0.03 10.39
C VAL A 74 5.19 0.37 11.45
N GLY A 75 4.74 0.78 12.63
CA GLY A 75 5.63 1.15 13.74
C GLY A 75 6.21 2.56 13.61
N ARG A 76 6.45 3.01 12.39
CA ARG A 76 6.92 4.36 12.11
C ARG A 76 5.77 5.37 11.99
N PHE A 77 4.63 4.89 11.52
CA PHE A 77 3.38 5.63 11.43
C PHE A 77 2.25 4.82 12.07
N ALA A 78 1.24 5.51 12.58
CA ALA A 78 0.04 4.87 13.12
C ALA A 78 -0.82 4.31 11.97
N MET A 79 -0.50 3.09 11.53
CA MET A 79 -1.27 2.40 10.49
C MET A 79 -2.72 2.20 10.93
N PRO A 80 -3.69 2.63 10.12
CA PRO A 80 -5.08 2.34 10.39
C PRO A 80 -5.38 0.85 10.13
N PRO A 81 -6.52 0.33 10.61
CA PRO A 81 -7.01 -0.96 10.16
C PRO A 81 -7.30 -0.92 8.66
N VAL A 82 -7.08 -2.05 7.99
CA VAL A 82 -7.36 -2.25 6.57
C VAL A 82 -8.30 -3.45 6.39
N PRO A 83 -8.98 -3.57 5.24
CA PRO A 83 -9.80 -4.75 4.95
C PRO A 83 -9.00 -6.05 5.07
N HIS A 84 -9.66 -7.12 5.57
CA HIS A 84 -9.01 -8.42 5.80
C HIS A 84 -8.54 -9.12 4.51
N ASP A 85 -9.04 -8.71 3.35
CA ASP A 85 -8.64 -9.17 2.03
C ASP A 85 -7.53 -8.31 1.39
N THR A 86 -6.90 -7.41 2.16
CA THR A 86 -5.74 -6.64 1.74
C THR A 86 -4.55 -7.58 1.53
N LEU A 87 -3.94 -7.53 0.33
CA LEU A 87 -2.66 -8.20 0.09
C LEU A 87 -1.54 -7.42 0.77
N VAL A 88 -0.86 -8.04 1.72
CA VAL A 88 0.35 -7.49 2.34
C VAL A 88 1.55 -8.36 1.98
N VAL A 89 2.58 -7.75 1.41
CA VAL A 89 3.84 -8.42 1.08
C VAL A 89 4.95 -7.77 1.91
N HIS A 90 5.78 -8.59 2.58
CA HIS A 90 6.84 -8.07 3.44
C HIS A 90 8.12 -8.89 3.31
N GLY A 91 9.27 -8.23 3.51
CA GLY A 91 10.57 -8.89 3.54
C GLY A 91 10.89 -9.45 4.92
N GLU A 92 11.41 -10.69 4.98
CA GLU A 92 11.82 -11.30 6.25
C GLU A 92 12.91 -10.48 6.97
N LEU A 93 13.87 -9.95 6.19
CA LEU A 93 15.03 -9.22 6.70
C LEU A 93 14.90 -7.70 6.53
N ASP A 94 13.67 -7.19 6.55
CA ASP A 94 13.41 -5.75 6.46
C ASP A 94 13.92 -5.04 7.74
N GLU A 95 14.98 -4.26 7.60
CA GLU A 95 15.59 -3.49 8.68
C GLU A 95 14.98 -2.10 8.86
N VAL A 96 14.20 -1.62 7.88
CA VAL A 96 13.53 -0.32 7.93
C VAL A 96 12.19 -0.43 8.65
N VAL A 97 11.44 -1.49 8.33
CA VAL A 97 10.18 -1.85 8.98
C VAL A 97 10.28 -3.30 9.43
N PRO A 98 10.63 -3.57 10.68
CA PRO A 98 10.80 -4.94 11.17
C PRO A 98 9.56 -5.80 10.95
N LEU A 99 9.73 -7.03 10.47
CA LEU A 99 8.62 -7.97 10.26
C LEU A 99 7.79 -8.16 11.54
N ALA A 100 8.41 -8.14 12.72
CA ALA A 100 7.73 -8.27 13.99
C ALA A 100 6.66 -7.18 14.19
N ASP A 101 6.93 -5.94 13.78
CA ASP A 101 5.99 -4.82 13.90
C ASP A 101 4.80 -5.03 12.97
N VAL A 102 5.04 -5.52 11.74
CA VAL A 102 3.98 -5.84 10.78
C VAL A 102 3.10 -6.97 11.30
N LEU A 103 3.68 -8.02 11.84
CA LEU A 103 2.93 -9.13 12.45
C LEU A 103 2.12 -8.66 13.67
N GLN A 104 2.67 -7.76 14.48
CA GLN A 104 1.94 -7.19 15.63
C GLN A 104 0.73 -6.37 15.18
N TRP A 105 0.87 -5.56 14.14
CA TRP A 105 -0.22 -4.79 13.56
C TRP A 105 -1.28 -5.68 12.91
N ALA A 106 -0.86 -6.72 12.17
CA ALA A 106 -1.75 -7.60 11.42
C ALA A 106 -2.56 -8.56 12.29
N ARG A 107 -2.00 -8.98 13.46
CA ARG A 107 -2.59 -10.01 14.31
C ARG A 107 -4.02 -9.72 14.77
N PRO A 108 -4.35 -8.53 15.33
CA PRO A 108 -5.72 -8.21 15.73
C PRO A 108 -6.68 -8.05 14.54
N LEU A 109 -6.15 -7.83 13.34
CA LEU A 109 -6.93 -7.70 12.12
C LEU A 109 -7.17 -9.05 11.42
N HIS A 110 -6.57 -10.13 11.93
CA HIS A 110 -6.53 -11.45 11.26
C HIS A 110 -6.05 -11.38 9.81
N LEU A 111 -5.10 -10.46 9.53
CA LEU A 111 -4.64 -10.12 8.20
C LEU A 111 -3.50 -11.06 7.78
N PRO A 112 -3.64 -11.83 6.70
CA PRO A 112 -2.56 -12.64 6.16
C PRO A 112 -1.40 -11.79 5.64
N ILE A 113 -0.17 -12.25 5.85
CA ILE A 113 1.04 -11.60 5.36
C ILE A 113 1.80 -12.58 4.46
N VAL A 114 2.13 -12.16 3.25
CA VAL A 114 3.05 -12.88 2.36
C VAL A 114 4.47 -12.43 2.71
N VAL A 115 5.24 -13.31 3.33
CA VAL A 115 6.63 -13.03 3.70
C VAL A 115 7.57 -13.61 2.64
N LEU A 116 8.49 -12.77 2.14
CA LEU A 116 9.55 -13.21 1.22
C LEU A 116 10.82 -13.50 2.02
N PRO A 117 11.23 -14.79 2.14
CA PRO A 117 12.42 -15.17 2.86
C PRO A 117 13.68 -14.50 2.32
N GLY A 118 14.52 -13.97 3.20
CA GLY A 118 15.77 -13.31 2.86
C GLY A 118 15.64 -11.97 2.12
N ALA A 119 14.43 -11.44 1.92
CA ALA A 119 14.23 -10.16 1.29
C ALA A 119 14.36 -8.99 2.29
N GLU A 120 15.06 -7.93 1.89
CA GLU A 120 15.18 -6.68 2.62
C GLU A 120 14.10 -5.68 2.17
N HIS A 121 14.10 -4.46 2.75
CA HIS A 121 13.05 -3.46 2.54
C HIS A 121 12.76 -3.12 1.08
N PHE A 122 13.79 -2.98 0.25
CA PHE A 122 13.67 -2.56 -1.15
C PHE A 122 13.54 -3.73 -2.11
N PHE A 123 13.55 -4.96 -1.61
CA PHE A 123 13.37 -6.19 -2.40
C PHE A 123 14.34 -6.29 -3.58
N HIS A 124 15.61 -5.92 -3.40
CA HIS A 124 16.62 -6.04 -4.46
C HIS A 124 16.69 -7.48 -4.99
N GLY A 125 16.60 -7.62 -6.31
CA GLY A 125 16.57 -8.91 -6.97
C GLY A 125 15.26 -9.72 -6.79
N ARG A 126 14.25 -9.19 -6.08
CA ARG A 126 12.99 -9.87 -5.77
C ARG A 126 11.75 -9.20 -6.40
N LEU A 127 11.92 -8.13 -7.17
CA LEU A 127 10.78 -7.38 -7.75
C LEU A 127 9.90 -8.24 -8.66
N ASN A 128 10.48 -9.20 -9.38
CA ASN A 128 9.70 -10.13 -10.18
C ASN A 128 8.81 -11.05 -9.33
N GLN A 129 9.26 -11.45 -8.14
CA GLN A 129 8.44 -12.24 -7.22
C GLN A 129 7.23 -11.42 -6.75
N ILE A 130 7.45 -10.16 -6.33
CA ILE A 130 6.34 -9.25 -5.95
C ILE A 130 5.37 -9.10 -7.12
N ARG A 131 5.89 -8.85 -8.33
CA ARG A 131 5.05 -8.73 -9.52
C ARG A 131 4.18 -9.98 -9.73
N GLN A 132 4.74 -11.19 -9.61
CA GLN A 132 3.98 -12.42 -9.76
C GLN A 132 2.91 -12.59 -8.68
N ILE A 133 3.23 -12.30 -7.42
CA ILE A 133 2.28 -12.34 -6.30
C ILE A 133 1.10 -11.40 -6.58
N VAL A 134 1.38 -10.16 -6.95
CA VAL A 134 0.34 -9.16 -7.26
C VAL A 134 -0.50 -9.59 -8.46
N LEU A 135 0.11 -10.04 -9.55
CA LEU A 135 -0.63 -10.51 -10.73
C LEU A 135 -1.52 -11.71 -10.41
N HIS A 136 -1.04 -12.63 -9.59
CA HIS A 136 -1.82 -13.80 -9.16
C HIS A 136 -3.06 -13.38 -8.37
N GLU A 137 -2.91 -12.44 -7.44
CA GLU A 137 -4.02 -11.88 -6.66
C GLU A 137 -5.15 -11.30 -7.54
N PHE A 138 -4.80 -10.72 -8.69
CA PHE A 138 -5.77 -10.14 -9.62
C PHE A 138 -6.25 -11.10 -10.72
N SER A 139 -5.64 -12.28 -10.86
CA SER A 139 -6.03 -13.25 -11.89
C SER A 139 -7.30 -14.04 -11.54
N GLY A 140 -7.77 -13.95 -10.30
CA GLY A 140 -8.96 -14.67 -9.82
C GLY A 140 -8.76 -16.20 -9.73
N GLN A 141 -7.54 -16.68 -9.88
CA GLN A 141 -7.23 -18.11 -9.70
C GLN A 141 -6.95 -18.38 -8.21
N PRO A 142 -7.52 -19.44 -7.63
CA PRO A 142 -7.16 -19.85 -6.27
C PRO A 142 -5.69 -20.24 -6.20
N ILE A 143 -5.03 -19.87 -5.11
CA ILE A 143 -3.67 -20.27 -4.79
C ILE A 143 -3.61 -21.78 -4.60
#